data_398af160daa224911434954bae2bf82c
#
_entry.id   398af160daa224911434954bae2bf82c
#
_cell.length_a   1.000
_cell.length_b   1.000
_cell.length_c   1.000
_cell.angle_alpha   90.00
_cell.angle_beta   90.00
_cell.angle_gamma   90.00
#
_symmetry.space_group_name_H-M   'P 1'
#
loop_
_entity.id
_entity.type
_entity.pdbx_description
1 polymer ?
#
loop_
_entity_poly.entity_id
_entity_poly.type
_entity_poly.pdbx_seq_one_letter_code
_entity_poly.pdbx_strand_id
1 'polypeptide(L)'
;MALPLKKSEMICFYDVQYRWSKRSTNQFVEVRVELNENPHGQMIIAQCPRIFREDMVEDIIEKGRELGWKPEVTADPMHVRLTKRGLIARDA
;
A
#
# COMPACT_ATOMS: atom_id res chain seq x y z
N MET A 1 5.60 11.23 -1.63
CA MET A 1 5.54 11.75 -0.25
C MET A 1 5.93 10.64 0.71
N ALA A 2 6.85 10.92 1.60
CA ALA A 2 7.32 9.91 2.54
C ALA A 2 6.35 9.75 3.71
N LEU A 3 6.13 8.51 4.16
CA LEU A 3 5.30 8.24 5.32
C LEU A 3 6.03 8.66 6.60
N PRO A 4 5.31 9.23 7.58
CA PRO A 4 5.93 9.60 8.86
C PRO A 4 6.42 8.36 9.62
N LEU A 5 7.61 8.42 10.16
CA LEU A 5 8.18 7.30 10.91
C LEU A 5 7.33 6.91 12.12
N LYS A 6 6.75 7.88 12.78
CA LYS A 6 5.96 7.65 13.99
C LYS A 6 4.60 7.01 13.73
N LYS A 7 4.08 7.13 12.52
CA LYS A 7 2.74 6.66 12.16
C LYS A 7 2.74 5.55 11.14
N SER A 8 3.91 4.97 10.88
CA SER A 8 4.05 3.91 9.90
C SER A 8 4.76 2.72 10.52
N GLU A 9 4.52 1.55 9.96
CA GLU A 9 5.14 0.31 10.38
C GLU A 9 5.92 -0.28 9.22
N MET A 10 6.92 -1.09 9.55
CA MET A 10 7.75 -1.74 8.56
C MET A 10 7.31 -3.17 8.36
N ILE A 11 7.30 -3.62 7.11
CA ILE A 11 7.01 -5.01 6.78
C ILE A 11 8.04 -5.50 5.77
N CYS A 12 8.50 -6.73 5.97
CA CYS A 12 9.43 -7.38 5.04
C CYS A 12 8.66 -8.42 4.24
N PHE A 13 8.74 -8.33 2.90
CA PHE A 13 8.05 -9.24 2.00
C PHE A 13 9.02 -9.63 0.87
N TYR A 14 9.38 -10.92 0.80
CA TYR A 14 10.37 -11.45 -0.14
C TYR A 14 11.69 -10.66 -0.07
N ASP A 15 12.20 -10.50 1.15
CA ASP A 15 13.47 -9.82 1.43
C ASP A 15 13.50 -8.33 1.07
N VAL A 16 12.35 -7.74 0.76
CA VAL A 16 12.23 -6.31 0.50
C VAL A 16 11.49 -5.67 1.66
N GLN A 17 12.04 -4.58 2.17
CA GLN A 17 11.43 -3.85 3.28
C GLN A 17 10.54 -2.74 2.75
N TYR A 18 9.29 -2.76 3.20
CA TYR A 18 8.30 -1.73 2.87
C TYR A 18 7.88 -1.02 4.15
N ARG A 19 7.34 0.16 3.98
CA ARG A 19 6.76 0.92 5.08
C ARG A 19 5.30 1.20 4.74
N TRP A 20 4.43 1.03 5.71
CA TRP A 20 3.00 1.21 5.47
C TRP A 20 2.33 1.91 6.64
N SER A 21 1.21 2.58 6.34
CA SER A 21 0.36 3.22 7.34
C SER A 21 -1.08 3.00 6.97
N LYS A 22 -1.97 3.18 7.95
CA LYS A 22 -3.41 3.07 7.71
C LYS A 22 -4.14 4.26 8.30
N ARG A 23 -5.27 4.59 7.70
CA ARG A 23 -6.18 5.61 8.21
C ARG A 23 -7.60 5.11 8.02
N SER A 24 -8.37 5.02 9.12
CA SER A 24 -9.76 4.58 9.06
C SER A 24 -10.67 5.75 8.72
N THR A 25 -11.62 5.50 7.83
CA THR A 25 -12.70 6.43 7.55
C THR A 25 -14.03 5.77 7.95
N ASN A 26 -15.15 6.46 7.74
CA ASN A 26 -16.45 5.90 8.06
C ASN A 26 -16.83 4.73 7.16
N GLN A 27 -16.19 4.57 6.01
CA GLN A 27 -16.58 3.59 5.01
C GLN A 27 -15.52 2.53 4.74
N PHE A 28 -14.25 2.85 4.96
CA PHE A 28 -13.15 1.94 4.60
C PHE A 28 -11.88 2.30 5.39
N VAL A 29 -10.87 1.46 5.23
CA VAL A 29 -9.52 1.73 5.76
C VAL A 29 -8.62 2.03 4.57
N GLU A 30 -7.96 3.18 4.59
CA GLU A 30 -6.99 3.55 3.57
C GLU A 30 -5.61 3.09 4.02
N VAL A 31 -4.95 2.29 3.18
CA VAL A 31 -3.60 1.78 3.45
C VAL A 31 -2.65 2.34 2.41
N ARG A 32 -1.53 2.90 2.87
CA ARG A 32 -0.48 3.45 2.00
C ARG A 32 0.78 2.65 2.22
N VAL A 33 1.41 2.24 1.13
CA VAL A 33 2.64 1.44 1.17
C VAL A 33 3.69 2.05 0.26
N GLU A 34 4.93 2.09 0.73
CA GLU A 34 6.08 2.53 -0.06
C GLU A 34 7.30 1.72 0.32
N LEU A 35 8.37 1.81 -0.48
CA LEU A 35 9.64 1.18 -0.10
C LEU A 35 10.25 1.90 1.08
N ASN A 36 10.77 1.16 2.04
CA ASN A 36 11.46 1.75 3.18
C ASN A 36 12.71 2.52 2.75
N GLU A 37 13.43 2.01 1.76
CA GLU A 37 14.68 2.59 1.29
C GLU A 37 14.49 3.70 0.25
N ASN A 38 13.32 3.80 -0.34
CA ASN A 38 13.04 4.83 -1.34
C ASN A 38 11.68 5.48 -1.07
N PRO A 39 11.61 6.40 -0.10
CA PRO A 39 10.33 7.04 0.26
C PRO A 39 9.81 8.00 -0.81
N HIS A 40 10.58 8.28 -1.86
CA HIS A 40 10.16 9.12 -2.97
C HIS A 40 9.72 8.31 -4.20
N GLY A 41 9.73 6.98 -4.10
CA GLY A 41 9.21 6.12 -5.16
C GLY A 41 7.70 6.13 -5.21
N GLN A 42 7.14 5.37 -6.15
CA GLN A 42 5.69 5.29 -6.29
C GLN A 42 5.06 4.68 -5.03
N MET A 43 4.08 5.38 -4.48
CA MET A 43 3.30 4.89 -3.36
C MET A 43 2.05 4.19 -3.90
N ILE A 44 1.64 3.08 -3.26
CA ILE A 44 0.35 2.48 -3.55
C ILE A 44 -0.62 2.87 -2.43
N ILE A 45 -1.81 3.31 -2.82
CA ILE A 45 -2.85 3.74 -1.89
C ILE A 45 -4.03 2.81 -2.10
N ALA A 46 -4.28 1.95 -1.11
CA ALA A 46 -5.30 0.91 -1.21
C ALA A 46 -6.49 1.22 -0.33
N GLN A 47 -7.69 1.06 -0.89
CA GLN A 47 -8.94 1.15 -0.17
C GLN A 47 -9.30 -0.26 0.29
N CYS A 48 -9.30 -0.49 1.60
CA CYS A 48 -9.53 -1.80 2.19
C CYS A 48 -10.86 -1.86 2.92
N PRO A 49 -11.40 -3.06 3.19
CA PRO A 49 -12.61 -3.19 4.00
C PRO A 49 -12.40 -2.61 5.41
N ARG A 50 -13.48 -2.22 6.06
CA ARG A 50 -13.41 -1.66 7.42
C ARG A 50 -12.79 -2.62 8.42
N ILE A 51 -13.00 -3.92 8.24
CA ILE A 51 -12.33 -4.94 9.05
C ILE A 51 -11.00 -5.25 8.37
N PHE A 52 -9.97 -4.51 8.80
CA PHE A 52 -8.64 -4.61 8.23
C PHE A 52 -7.76 -5.53 9.07
N ARG A 53 -6.98 -6.39 8.42
CA ARG A 53 -5.97 -7.23 9.07
C ARG A 53 -4.60 -6.92 8.46
N GLU A 54 -3.56 -7.05 9.28
CA GLU A 54 -2.20 -6.77 8.82
C GLU A 54 -1.75 -7.66 7.65
N ASP A 55 -2.24 -8.89 7.58
CA ASP A 55 -1.90 -9.78 6.47
C ASP A 55 -2.42 -9.24 5.12
N MET A 56 -3.37 -8.31 5.15
CA MET A 56 -3.84 -7.66 3.93
C MET A 56 -2.78 -6.77 3.30
N VAL A 57 -1.79 -6.30 4.09
CA VAL A 57 -0.69 -5.48 3.55
C VAL A 57 0.14 -6.32 2.58
N GLU A 58 0.39 -7.58 2.92
CA GLU A 58 1.12 -8.49 2.03
C GLU A 58 0.37 -8.69 0.71
N ASP A 59 -0.95 -8.83 0.77
CA ASP A 59 -1.77 -8.95 -0.43
C ASP A 59 -1.68 -7.71 -1.30
N ILE A 60 -1.69 -6.52 -0.67
CA ILE A 60 -1.57 -5.26 -1.40
C ILE A 60 -0.21 -5.20 -2.11
N ILE A 61 0.86 -5.57 -1.43
CA ILE A 61 2.20 -5.55 -2.01
C ILE A 61 2.30 -6.51 -3.19
N GLU A 62 1.91 -7.76 -2.99
CA GLU A 62 2.01 -8.81 -4.01
C GLU A 62 1.17 -8.44 -5.23
N LYS A 63 -0.11 -8.16 -5.02
CA LYS A 63 -1.03 -7.90 -6.13
C LYS A 63 -0.81 -6.53 -6.76
N GLY A 64 -0.33 -5.57 -5.98
CA GLY A 64 0.05 -4.27 -6.51
C GLY A 64 1.19 -4.39 -7.51
N ARG A 65 2.20 -5.20 -7.19
CA ARG A 65 3.30 -5.47 -8.11
C ARG A 65 2.79 -6.12 -9.40
N GLU A 66 1.84 -7.04 -9.29
CA GLU A 66 1.24 -7.69 -10.46
C GLU A 66 0.47 -6.70 -11.33
N LEU A 67 -0.13 -5.67 -10.73
CA LEU A 67 -0.86 -4.63 -11.46
C LEU A 67 0.04 -3.57 -12.08
N GLY A 68 1.34 -3.60 -11.77
CA GLY A 68 2.29 -2.65 -12.33
C GLY A 68 2.81 -1.61 -11.36
N TRP A 69 2.54 -1.75 -10.07
CA TRP A 69 3.11 -0.87 -9.05
C TRP A 69 4.62 -1.06 -9.00
N LYS A 70 5.36 0.04 -9.12
CA LYS A 70 6.82 0.04 -9.12
C LYS A 70 7.34 1.03 -8.09
N PRO A 71 7.43 0.62 -6.82
CA PRO A 71 7.89 1.53 -5.76
C PRO A 71 9.34 1.96 -5.90
N GLU A 72 10.09 1.33 -6.80
CA GLU A 72 11.48 1.69 -7.06
C GLU A 72 11.63 2.98 -7.87
N VAL A 73 10.59 3.36 -8.60
CA VAL A 73 10.65 4.54 -9.48
C VAL A 73 9.73 5.64 -8.98
N THR A 74 10.14 6.89 -9.24
CA THR A 74 9.31 8.05 -8.92
C THR A 74 8.16 8.11 -9.91
N ALA A 75 6.92 8.10 -9.42
CA ALA A 75 5.71 8.16 -10.22
C ALA A 75 4.55 8.61 -9.35
N ASP A 76 3.44 8.97 -9.98
CA ASP A 76 2.23 9.32 -9.24
C ASP A 76 1.73 8.12 -8.44
N PRO A 77 1.09 8.35 -7.29
CA PRO A 77 0.56 7.24 -6.48
C PRO A 77 -0.40 6.36 -7.29
N MET A 78 -0.32 5.06 -7.05
CA MET A 78 -1.23 4.10 -7.65
C MET A 78 -2.41 3.89 -6.73
N HIS A 79 -3.62 4.12 -7.22
CA HIS A 79 -4.84 3.96 -6.43
C HIS A 79 -5.51 2.64 -6.75
N VAL A 80 -5.78 1.85 -5.71
CA VAL A 80 -6.36 0.51 -5.86
C VAL A 80 -7.42 0.27 -4.78
N ARG A 81 -8.19 -0.79 -4.97
CA ARG A 81 -9.15 -1.27 -3.97
C ARG A 81 -8.92 -2.75 -3.74
N LEU A 82 -8.86 -3.15 -2.48
CA LEU A 82 -8.73 -4.54 -2.11
C LEU A 82 -10.13 -5.15 -1.94
N THR A 83 -10.41 -6.19 -2.71
CA THR A 83 -11.70 -6.90 -2.67
C THR A 83 -11.46 -8.36 -2.35
N LYS A 84 -12.54 -9.11 -2.18
CA LYS A 84 -12.46 -10.57 -1.97
C LYS A 84 -11.83 -11.28 -3.17
N ARG A 85 -11.86 -10.65 -4.34
CA ARG A 85 -11.31 -11.23 -5.58
C ARG A 85 -9.89 -10.75 -5.86
N GLY A 86 -9.33 -9.91 -5.00
CA GLY A 86 -8.00 -9.37 -5.15
C GLY A 86 -7.98 -7.86 -5.25
N LEU A 87 -6.92 -7.35 -5.82
CA LEU A 87 -6.68 -5.92 -5.91
C LEU A 87 -7.08 -5.41 -7.29
N ILE A 88 -7.88 -4.35 -7.33
CA ILE A 88 -8.29 -3.74 -8.59
C ILE A 88 -7.87 -2.28 -8.62
N ALA A 89 -7.47 -1.79 -9.79
CA ALA A 89 -7.12 -0.39 -9.98
C ALA A 89 -8.39 0.46 -9.88
N ARG A 90 -8.26 1.67 -9.33
CA ARG A 90 -9.36 2.62 -9.28
C ARG A 90 -8.86 4.02 -9.62
N ASP A 91 -9.78 4.85 -10.06
CA ASP A 91 -9.45 6.24 -10.35
C ASP A 91 -9.26 7.01 -9.03
N ALA A 92 -8.28 7.87 -9.04
CA ALA A 92 -7.96 8.70 -7.88
C ALA A 92 -9.01 9.79 -7.66
#